data_df5accbd280ce41354350f28aa93018d
#
_entry.id   df5accbd280ce41354350f28aa93018d
#
_cell.length_a   1.000
_cell.length_b   1.000
_cell.length_c   1.000
_cell.angle_alpha   90.00
_cell.angle_beta   90.00
_cell.angle_gamma   90.00
#
_symmetry.space_group_name_H-M   'P 1'
#
loop_
_entity.id
_entity.type
_entity.pdbx_description
1 polymer ?
#
loop_
_entity_poly.entity_id
_entity_poly.type
_entity_poly.pdbx_seq_one_letter_code
_entity_poly.pdbx_strand_id
1 'polypeptide(L)'
;MRFVSRYALAAAAALSFGCQTDNTTGSQLPLPAPASISSVSLDSAVYLNWADNAHDADPQRFFWYRVYSDSFDVADSVCTNQWVLEGTTVSHEFLAAQLPNGVPRCFATSAISMEGLESGWSPVWLDTPRPDARNVLVWGFGGTHDAQSGFRFWDDVNGNGYGDPGELGLVQDGTDPTIDFRMYVDPGDSTLWFVPEFSGDSLQLYQNTPIADLTSIDYAPATGYTRDTIQAVPGYGYVFKTVDASGTHYGGVRVTAVSRQYVIFDWSVQTDGGNRELLPVQRAGMTGRVAAGSR
;
A
#
# COMPACT_ATOMS: atom_id res chain seq x y z
N MET A 1 -52.04 97.85 11.09
CA MET A 1 -52.30 96.36 11.14
C MET A 1 -51.09 95.62 10.65
N ARG A 2 -50.34 95.00 11.56
CA ARG A 2 -49.12 94.27 11.21
C ARG A 2 -49.37 92.79 11.51
N PHE A 3 -49.32 91.95 10.45
CA PHE A 3 -49.34 90.49 10.57
C PHE A 3 -47.89 90.03 10.76
N VAL A 4 -47.66 89.32 11.83
CA VAL A 4 -46.40 88.61 12.08
C VAL A 4 -46.59 87.16 11.74
N SER A 5 -45.91 86.70 10.66
CA SER A 5 -45.88 85.31 10.27
C SER A 5 -44.82 84.55 11.06
N ARG A 6 -45.20 83.45 11.73
CA ARG A 6 -44.26 82.59 12.46
C ARG A 6 -43.96 81.35 11.56
N TYR A 7 -42.72 81.29 11.15
CA TYR A 7 -42.25 80.03 10.48
C TYR A 7 -41.81 79.03 11.53
N ALA A 8 -42.43 77.88 11.53
CA ALA A 8 -42.01 76.75 12.32
C ALA A 8 -40.93 75.97 11.52
N LEU A 9 -39.73 75.86 12.03
CA LEU A 9 -38.70 75.00 11.49
C LEU A 9 -38.93 73.53 11.99
N ALA A 10 -39.25 72.64 11.11
CA ALA A 10 -39.28 71.20 11.37
C ALA A 10 -37.87 70.60 11.15
N ALA A 11 -37.19 70.22 12.22
CA ALA A 11 -35.92 69.47 12.13
C ALA A 11 -36.22 68.02 11.86
N ALA A 12 -35.90 67.55 10.64
CA ALA A 12 -35.93 66.11 10.30
C ALA A 12 -34.63 65.47 10.80
N ALA A 13 -34.74 64.67 11.86
CA ALA A 13 -33.66 63.80 12.31
C ALA A 13 -33.56 62.58 11.37
N ALA A 14 -32.59 62.54 10.51
CA ALA A 14 -32.25 61.37 9.71
C ALA A 14 -31.54 60.34 10.60
N LEU A 15 -32.26 59.26 10.98
CA LEU A 15 -31.68 58.07 11.59
C LEU A 15 -30.99 57.29 10.49
N SER A 16 -29.67 57.46 10.38
CA SER A 16 -28.81 56.57 9.58
C SER A 16 -28.63 55.23 10.32
N PHE A 17 -29.46 54.24 9.95
CA PHE A 17 -29.14 52.84 10.27
C PHE A 17 -27.90 52.49 9.47
N GLY A 18 -26.72 52.62 10.06
CA GLY A 18 -25.50 51.99 9.58
C GLY A 18 -25.66 50.46 9.74
N CYS A 19 -25.90 49.72 8.65
CA CYS A 19 -25.57 48.29 8.63
C CYS A 19 -24.05 48.22 8.85
N GLN A 20 -23.65 47.99 10.08
CA GLN A 20 -22.32 47.42 10.32
C GLN A 20 -22.37 46.00 9.79
N THR A 21 -21.94 45.82 8.55
CA THR A 21 -21.46 44.53 8.12
C THR A 21 -20.17 44.29 8.89
N ASP A 22 -20.27 43.56 10.00
CA ASP A 22 -19.09 42.95 10.63
C ASP A 22 -18.44 42.02 9.62
N ASN A 23 -17.66 42.59 8.70
CA ASN A 23 -16.68 41.84 7.95
C ASN A 23 -15.53 41.45 8.90
N THR A 24 -15.85 40.66 9.91
CA THR A 24 -14.87 39.80 10.54
C THR A 24 -14.54 38.68 9.55
N THR A 25 -13.82 39.00 8.46
CA THR A 25 -13.01 38.03 7.78
C THR A 25 -11.91 37.61 8.75
N GLY A 26 -12.31 36.88 9.81
CA GLY A 26 -11.36 36.12 10.59
C GLY A 26 -10.69 35.18 9.59
N SER A 27 -9.36 35.28 9.48
CA SER A 27 -8.57 34.34 8.68
C SER A 27 -8.95 32.93 9.14
N GLN A 28 -9.76 32.25 8.32
CA GLN A 28 -10.14 30.90 8.65
C GLN A 28 -8.89 30.04 8.59
N LEU A 29 -8.65 29.29 9.66
CA LEU A 29 -7.52 28.36 9.71
C LEU A 29 -7.82 27.13 8.83
N PRO A 30 -6.82 26.55 8.19
CA PRO A 30 -6.96 25.25 7.52
C PRO A 30 -7.53 24.19 8.47
N LEU A 31 -8.13 23.13 7.90
CA LEU A 31 -8.50 21.94 8.65
C LEU A 31 -7.24 21.29 9.27
N PRO A 32 -7.37 20.47 10.31
CA PRO A 32 -6.23 19.72 10.83
C PRO A 32 -5.69 18.76 9.75
N ALA A 33 -4.37 18.55 9.74
CA ALA A 33 -3.75 17.54 8.90
C ALA A 33 -4.24 16.13 9.28
N PRO A 34 -4.35 15.18 8.33
CA PRO A 34 -4.56 13.79 8.66
C PRO A 34 -3.48 13.29 9.63
N ALA A 35 -3.89 12.72 10.77
CA ALA A 35 -2.99 12.43 11.89
C ALA A 35 -2.14 11.17 11.69
N SER A 36 -2.60 10.25 10.86
CA SER A 36 -1.91 9.00 10.53
C SER A 36 -2.18 8.63 9.08
N ILE A 37 -1.31 7.78 8.54
CA ILE A 37 -1.49 7.12 7.24
C ILE A 37 -0.93 5.72 7.36
N SER A 38 -1.53 4.77 6.68
CA SER A 38 -1.13 3.38 6.55
C SER A 38 -1.45 2.89 5.14
N SER A 39 -0.88 1.78 4.74
CA SER A 39 -1.14 1.23 3.41
C SER A 39 -1.13 -0.29 3.38
N VAL A 40 -1.58 -0.82 2.25
CA VAL A 40 -1.45 -2.22 1.84
C VAL A 40 -0.85 -2.22 0.44
N SER A 41 0.30 -2.89 0.28
CA SER A 41 0.93 -3.10 -1.02
C SER A 41 0.10 -4.07 -1.86
N LEU A 42 -0.14 -3.71 -3.12
CA LEU A 42 -0.90 -4.50 -4.10
C LEU A 42 -0.15 -4.57 -5.42
N ASP A 43 -0.62 -5.43 -6.33
CA ASP A 43 -0.07 -5.50 -7.69
C ASP A 43 -0.26 -4.17 -8.42
N SER A 44 0.85 -3.55 -8.77
CA SER A 44 0.91 -2.25 -9.45
C SER A 44 0.09 -1.14 -8.76
N ALA A 45 -0.11 -1.25 -7.45
CA ALA A 45 -0.93 -0.33 -6.69
C ALA A 45 -0.57 -0.31 -5.20
N VAL A 46 -0.97 0.76 -4.53
CA VAL A 46 -0.95 0.89 -3.07
C VAL A 46 -2.30 1.38 -2.59
N TYR A 47 -2.94 0.62 -1.70
CA TYR A 47 -4.15 1.04 -1.04
C TYR A 47 -3.78 1.80 0.24
N LEU A 48 -4.19 3.07 0.30
CA LEU A 48 -3.90 3.98 1.40
C LEU A 48 -5.12 4.16 2.30
N ASN A 49 -4.88 4.26 3.60
CA ASN A 49 -5.89 4.62 4.60
C ASN A 49 -5.29 5.59 5.61
N TRP A 50 -6.05 6.58 6.06
CA TRP A 50 -5.60 7.60 7.02
C TRP A 50 -6.66 7.97 8.05
N ALA A 51 -6.27 8.69 9.09
CA ALA A 51 -7.20 9.17 10.10
C ALA A 51 -8.16 10.22 9.51
N ASP A 52 -9.46 10.06 9.71
CA ASP A 52 -10.52 10.96 9.22
C ASP A 52 -10.70 12.22 10.10
N ASN A 53 -9.70 12.54 10.90
CA ASN A 53 -9.73 13.61 11.89
C ASN A 53 -9.98 15.01 11.29
N ALA A 54 -9.67 15.23 10.02
CA ALA A 54 -9.96 16.48 9.34
C ALA A 54 -11.46 16.66 9.07
N HIS A 55 -12.13 15.62 8.60
CA HIS A 55 -13.57 15.59 8.44
C HIS A 55 -14.27 15.64 9.80
N ASP A 56 -13.84 14.85 10.77
CA ASP A 56 -14.44 14.79 12.11
C ASP A 56 -14.36 16.12 12.86
N ALA A 57 -13.31 16.92 12.62
CA ALA A 57 -13.13 18.22 13.26
C ALA A 57 -14.15 19.26 12.78
N ASP A 58 -14.49 19.27 11.50
CA ASP A 58 -15.47 20.17 10.92
C ASP A 58 -16.08 19.61 9.62
N PRO A 59 -17.09 18.72 9.73
CA PRO A 59 -17.72 18.09 8.56
C PRO A 59 -18.38 19.08 7.60
N GLN A 60 -18.77 20.28 8.09
CA GLN A 60 -19.41 21.29 7.25
C GLN A 60 -18.41 22.06 6.39
N ARG A 61 -17.18 22.15 6.86
CA ARG A 61 -16.09 22.81 6.12
C ARG A 61 -15.25 21.82 5.32
N PHE A 62 -15.27 20.54 5.63
CA PHE A 62 -14.52 19.53 4.89
C PHE A 62 -15.06 19.41 3.45
N PHE A 63 -14.14 19.37 2.48
CA PHE A 63 -14.49 19.22 1.08
C PHE A 63 -13.97 17.91 0.49
N TRP A 64 -12.65 17.66 0.53
CA TRP A 64 -12.00 16.39 0.14
C TRP A 64 -10.61 16.26 0.73
N TYR A 65 -10.01 15.10 0.53
CA TYR A 65 -8.59 14.85 0.69
C TYR A 65 -7.87 14.93 -0.65
N ARG A 66 -6.61 15.37 -0.62
CA ARG A 66 -5.63 15.21 -1.68
C ARG A 66 -4.64 14.13 -1.29
N VAL A 67 -4.28 13.28 -2.26
CA VAL A 67 -3.30 12.21 -2.09
C VAL A 67 -2.12 12.51 -2.99
N TYR A 68 -0.93 12.48 -2.42
CA TYR A 68 0.31 12.76 -3.12
C TYR A 68 1.23 11.57 -3.05
N SER A 69 2.03 11.36 -4.11
CA SER A 69 3.16 10.46 -4.09
C SER A 69 4.45 11.12 -4.56
N ASP A 70 5.57 10.51 -4.20
CA ASP A 70 6.90 10.91 -4.64
C ASP A 70 7.77 9.66 -4.81
N SER A 71 8.81 9.75 -5.61
CA SER A 71 9.81 8.71 -5.70
C SER A 71 10.64 8.66 -4.41
N PHE A 72 11.05 7.46 -4.02
CA PHE A 72 11.95 7.26 -2.90
C PHE A 72 13.36 6.95 -3.41
N ASP A 73 14.33 7.73 -2.99
CA ASP A 73 15.75 7.44 -3.26
C ASP A 73 16.26 6.45 -2.21
N VAL A 74 16.51 5.22 -2.66
CA VAL A 74 16.97 4.13 -1.78
C VAL A 74 18.39 4.39 -1.27
N ALA A 75 19.26 5.02 -2.08
CA ALA A 75 20.65 5.27 -1.70
C ALA A 75 20.76 6.29 -0.56
N ASP A 76 19.98 7.36 -0.65
CA ASP A 76 19.97 8.42 0.36
C ASP A 76 18.88 8.21 1.43
N SER A 77 17.99 7.22 1.23
CA SER A 77 16.85 6.93 2.11
C SER A 77 15.94 8.14 2.34
N VAL A 78 15.63 8.87 1.28
CA VAL A 78 14.79 10.09 1.31
C VAL A 78 13.79 10.11 0.16
N CYS A 79 12.66 10.81 0.36
CA CYS A 79 11.77 11.16 -0.75
C CYS A 79 12.43 12.24 -1.61
N THR A 80 12.30 12.14 -2.94
CA THR A 80 13.03 13.03 -3.89
C THR A 80 12.53 14.47 -3.89
N ASN A 81 11.44 14.75 -3.20
CA ASN A 81 10.79 16.05 -3.11
C ASN A 81 10.20 16.55 -4.46
N GLN A 82 9.77 15.60 -5.29
CA GLN A 82 9.08 15.81 -6.56
C GLN A 82 7.64 15.30 -6.51
N TRP A 83 6.91 15.77 -5.51
CA TRP A 83 5.57 15.31 -5.20
C TRP A 83 4.58 15.51 -6.34
N VAL A 84 3.84 14.46 -6.67
CA VAL A 84 2.80 14.43 -7.67
C VAL A 84 1.45 14.20 -7.01
N LEU A 85 0.41 14.90 -7.46
CA LEU A 85 -0.97 14.66 -7.03
C LEU A 85 -1.49 13.41 -7.72
N GLU A 86 -1.72 12.33 -6.95
CA GLU A 86 -2.33 11.09 -7.43
C GLU A 86 -3.85 11.23 -7.64
N GLY A 87 -4.50 12.01 -6.77
CA GLY A 87 -5.93 12.24 -6.90
C GLY A 87 -6.56 12.90 -5.68
N THR A 88 -7.87 12.93 -5.69
CA THR A 88 -8.70 13.48 -4.61
C THR A 88 -9.81 12.50 -4.24
N THR A 89 -10.20 12.48 -2.95
CA THR A 89 -11.28 11.62 -2.47
C THR A 89 -12.00 12.29 -1.28
N VAL A 90 -13.27 11.97 -1.11
CA VAL A 90 -14.04 12.35 0.09
C VAL A 90 -13.93 11.28 1.20
N SER A 91 -13.44 10.08 0.85
CA SER A 91 -13.17 9.00 1.80
C SER A 91 -11.79 9.19 2.43
N HIS A 92 -11.57 8.62 3.60
CA HIS A 92 -10.26 8.47 4.24
C HIS A 92 -9.45 7.28 3.68
N GLU A 93 -9.78 6.85 2.45
CA GLU A 93 -9.17 5.75 1.72
C GLU A 93 -8.90 6.14 0.27
N PHE A 94 -7.84 5.59 -0.33
CA PHE A 94 -7.50 5.84 -1.73
C PHE A 94 -6.67 4.70 -2.30
N LEU A 95 -6.95 4.31 -3.54
CA LEU A 95 -6.13 3.38 -4.30
C LEU A 95 -5.23 4.16 -5.27
N ALA A 96 -3.95 4.27 -4.94
CA ALA A 96 -2.93 4.73 -5.88
C ALA A 96 -2.58 3.57 -6.81
N ALA A 97 -2.95 3.65 -8.10
CA ALA A 97 -2.81 2.59 -9.08
C ALA A 97 -1.82 2.97 -10.20
N GLN A 98 -1.48 1.99 -11.05
CA GLN A 98 -0.52 2.14 -12.15
C GLN A 98 0.90 2.50 -11.67
N LEU A 99 1.26 2.00 -10.50
CA LEU A 99 2.59 2.14 -9.93
C LEU A 99 3.45 0.94 -10.34
N PRO A 100 4.72 1.12 -10.71
CA PRO A 100 5.58 -0.01 -11.03
C PRO A 100 5.87 -0.84 -9.79
N ASN A 101 5.77 -2.17 -9.92
CA ASN A 101 6.13 -3.09 -8.86
C ASN A 101 7.65 -3.00 -8.55
N GLY A 102 8.01 -3.16 -7.28
CA GLY A 102 9.40 -3.10 -6.84
C GLY A 102 10.01 -1.69 -6.75
N VAL A 103 9.24 -0.64 -7.03
CA VAL A 103 9.70 0.75 -6.95
C VAL A 103 9.16 1.43 -5.70
N PRO A 104 10.00 1.63 -4.67
CA PRO A 104 9.59 2.30 -3.44
C PRO A 104 9.09 3.72 -3.67
N ARG A 105 7.99 4.08 -3.02
CA ARG A 105 7.37 5.41 -3.14
C ARG A 105 6.97 5.97 -1.78
N CYS A 106 7.06 7.29 -1.69
CA CYS A 106 6.53 8.05 -0.57
C CYS A 106 5.09 8.47 -0.84
N PHE A 107 4.26 8.49 0.20
CA PHE A 107 2.89 8.97 0.15
C PHE A 107 2.61 9.97 1.26
N ALA A 108 1.75 10.93 0.97
CA ALA A 108 1.21 11.87 1.95
C ALA A 108 -0.19 12.30 1.55
N THR A 109 -0.98 12.72 2.54
CA THR A 109 -2.34 13.23 2.32
C THR A 109 -2.55 14.56 3.00
N SER A 110 -3.40 15.41 2.43
CA SER A 110 -3.87 16.67 3.04
C SER A 110 -5.39 16.78 2.92
N ALA A 111 -5.98 17.60 3.78
CA ALA A 111 -7.41 17.93 3.72
C ALA A 111 -7.62 19.31 3.08
N ILE A 112 -8.65 19.44 2.28
CA ILE A 112 -9.08 20.71 1.66
C ILE A 112 -10.43 21.12 2.23
N SER A 113 -10.53 22.36 2.65
CA SER A 113 -11.80 22.94 3.09
C SER A 113 -12.64 23.46 1.92
N MET A 114 -13.93 23.72 2.18
CA MET A 114 -14.85 24.33 1.21
C MET A 114 -14.39 25.72 0.74
N GLU A 115 -13.58 26.40 1.55
CA GLU A 115 -12.96 27.68 1.21
C GLU A 115 -11.70 27.52 0.36
N GLY A 116 -11.29 26.28 0.07
CA GLY A 116 -10.10 25.98 -0.73
C GLY A 116 -8.79 26.02 0.06
N LEU A 117 -8.85 26.09 1.39
CA LEU A 117 -7.65 26.06 2.23
C LEU A 117 -7.16 24.63 2.40
N GLU A 118 -5.88 24.42 2.14
CA GLU A 118 -5.22 23.13 2.31
C GLU A 118 -4.60 23.03 3.71
N SER A 119 -4.81 21.90 4.37
CA SER A 119 -4.19 21.57 5.65
C SER A 119 -2.68 21.32 5.51
N GLY A 120 -2.00 21.13 6.62
CA GLY A 120 -0.72 20.41 6.61
C GLY A 120 -0.88 18.98 6.07
N TRP A 121 0.25 18.34 5.77
CA TRP A 121 0.26 16.95 5.29
C TRP A 121 0.27 15.97 6.46
N SER A 122 -0.24 14.75 6.21
CA SER A 122 -0.02 13.62 7.10
C SER A 122 1.47 13.35 7.31
N PRO A 123 1.86 12.50 8.27
CA PRO A 123 3.19 11.89 8.23
C PRO A 123 3.43 11.27 6.86
N VAL A 124 4.68 11.37 6.36
CA VAL A 124 5.07 10.71 5.11
C VAL A 124 5.14 9.21 5.36
N TRP A 125 4.56 8.44 4.43
CA TRP A 125 4.51 6.99 4.47
C TRP A 125 5.28 6.41 3.29
N LEU A 126 6.04 5.35 3.51
CA LEU A 126 6.77 4.63 2.47
C LEU A 126 6.08 3.29 2.20
N ASP A 127 5.89 2.96 0.93
CA ASP A 127 5.41 1.66 0.48
C ASP A 127 6.01 1.30 -0.87
N THR A 128 6.12 -0.01 -1.12
CA THR A 128 6.59 -0.54 -2.40
C THR A 128 5.51 -1.43 -3.00
N PRO A 129 4.88 -1.04 -4.13
CA PRO A 129 3.97 -1.91 -4.84
C PRO A 129 4.59 -3.28 -5.10
N ARG A 130 3.84 -4.34 -4.94
CA ARG A 130 4.32 -5.71 -5.13
C ARG A 130 3.30 -6.56 -5.87
N PRO A 131 3.74 -7.47 -6.74
CA PRO A 131 2.83 -8.42 -7.37
C PRO A 131 2.16 -9.32 -6.34
N ASP A 132 0.88 -9.59 -6.53
CA ASP A 132 0.17 -10.63 -5.80
C ASP A 132 -0.95 -11.23 -6.66
N ALA A 133 -1.32 -12.46 -6.37
CA ALA A 133 -2.48 -13.10 -6.96
C ALA A 133 -3.14 -14.07 -5.99
N ARG A 134 -4.38 -14.42 -6.31
CA ARG A 134 -5.23 -15.28 -5.50
C ARG A 134 -5.60 -16.55 -6.25
N ASN A 135 -5.82 -17.63 -5.47
CA ASN A 135 -6.36 -18.89 -5.96
C ASN A 135 -5.52 -19.55 -7.07
N VAL A 136 -4.21 -19.47 -6.97
CA VAL A 136 -3.31 -20.19 -7.88
C VAL A 136 -3.30 -21.68 -7.52
N LEU A 137 -3.49 -22.54 -8.53
CA LEU A 137 -3.46 -23.97 -8.38
C LEU A 137 -2.12 -24.52 -8.86
N VAL A 138 -1.46 -25.30 -8.01
CA VAL A 138 -0.23 -26.05 -8.34
C VAL A 138 -0.45 -27.52 -8.01
N TRP A 139 -0.15 -28.41 -8.98
CA TRP A 139 -0.31 -29.83 -8.82
C TRP A 139 0.85 -30.44 -8.03
N GLY A 140 0.61 -31.61 -7.45
CA GLY A 140 1.66 -32.39 -6.81
C GLY A 140 2.50 -33.13 -7.86
N PHE A 141 3.82 -33.03 -7.70
CA PHE A 141 4.81 -33.69 -8.54
C PHE A 141 4.80 -35.21 -8.35
N GLY A 142 5.05 -35.94 -9.43
CA GLY A 142 5.00 -37.42 -9.47
C GLY A 142 3.67 -37.98 -9.98
N GLY A 143 2.80 -37.15 -10.54
CA GLY A 143 1.50 -37.51 -11.09
C GLY A 143 1.37 -37.27 -12.60
N THR A 144 0.15 -37.03 -13.05
CA THR A 144 -0.16 -36.77 -14.47
C THR A 144 -0.04 -35.31 -14.86
N HIS A 145 0.23 -34.43 -13.89
CA HIS A 145 0.25 -32.99 -14.05
C HIS A 145 1.62 -32.37 -13.67
N ASP A 146 2.70 -33.10 -13.85
CA ASP A 146 4.06 -32.67 -13.49
C ASP A 146 4.47 -31.37 -14.17
N ALA A 147 3.97 -31.09 -15.38
CA ALA A 147 4.15 -29.83 -16.10
C ALA A 147 3.51 -28.61 -15.39
N GLN A 148 2.78 -28.80 -14.30
CA GLN A 148 2.11 -27.76 -13.51
C GLN A 148 2.36 -27.96 -12.01
N SER A 149 3.49 -28.58 -11.64
CA SER A 149 3.80 -28.92 -10.25
C SER A 149 4.90 -28.05 -9.63
N GLY A 150 5.52 -27.19 -10.42
CA GLY A 150 6.46 -26.17 -10.00
C GLY A 150 5.85 -24.79 -9.98
N PHE A 151 6.46 -23.89 -9.19
CA PHE A 151 6.06 -22.49 -9.11
C PHE A 151 7.28 -21.60 -9.03
N ARG A 152 7.25 -20.50 -9.79
CA ARG A 152 8.22 -19.42 -9.75
C ARG A 152 7.51 -18.12 -9.46
N PHE A 153 7.95 -17.39 -8.44
CA PHE A 153 7.33 -16.10 -8.06
C PHE A 153 7.55 -15.05 -9.13
N TRP A 154 8.79 -14.97 -9.64
CA TRP A 154 9.18 -13.93 -10.58
C TRP A 154 10.35 -14.40 -11.47
N ASP A 155 10.26 -14.06 -12.75
CA ASP A 155 11.30 -14.28 -13.76
C ASP A 155 11.56 -12.97 -14.51
N ASP A 156 12.56 -12.22 -14.10
CA ASP A 156 12.97 -10.96 -14.78
C ASP A 156 13.58 -11.25 -16.14
N VAL A 157 12.75 -11.62 -17.12
CA VAL A 157 13.20 -12.03 -18.47
C VAL A 157 13.87 -10.89 -19.22
N ASN A 158 13.40 -9.67 -19.01
CA ASN A 158 13.88 -8.49 -19.72
C ASN A 158 14.98 -7.72 -18.95
N GLY A 159 15.29 -8.10 -17.70
CA GLY A 159 16.37 -7.52 -16.89
C GLY A 159 16.10 -6.11 -16.42
N ASN A 160 14.82 -5.69 -16.34
CA ASN A 160 14.46 -4.35 -15.93
C ASN A 160 14.26 -4.18 -14.41
N GLY A 161 14.24 -5.28 -13.65
CA GLY A 161 14.04 -5.28 -12.20
C GLY A 161 12.60 -5.07 -11.75
N TYR A 162 11.64 -5.08 -12.67
CA TYR A 162 10.21 -4.90 -12.36
C TYR A 162 9.42 -6.19 -12.60
N GLY A 163 8.31 -6.35 -11.90
CA GLY A 163 7.40 -7.47 -12.12
C GLY A 163 6.44 -7.17 -13.26
N ASP A 164 6.82 -7.52 -14.48
CA ASP A 164 6.00 -7.29 -15.66
C ASP A 164 4.95 -8.41 -15.87
N PRO A 165 3.84 -8.14 -16.57
CA PRO A 165 2.88 -9.17 -16.93
C PRO A 165 3.54 -10.33 -17.72
N GLY A 166 3.32 -11.57 -17.27
CA GLY A 166 3.91 -12.77 -17.86
C GLY A 166 5.24 -13.20 -17.26
N GLU A 167 5.80 -12.42 -16.35
CA GLU A 167 7.00 -12.74 -15.57
C GLU A 167 6.68 -13.18 -14.14
N LEU A 168 5.41 -13.10 -13.74
CA LEU A 168 4.96 -13.22 -12.36
C LEU A 168 4.08 -14.44 -12.13
N GLY A 169 4.32 -15.15 -11.02
CA GLY A 169 3.45 -16.23 -10.57
C GLY A 169 3.35 -17.39 -11.56
N LEU A 170 4.48 -17.83 -12.07
CA LEU A 170 4.56 -18.82 -13.15
C LEU A 170 4.37 -20.24 -12.60
N VAL A 171 3.34 -20.93 -13.08
CA VAL A 171 3.15 -22.35 -12.84
C VAL A 171 3.88 -23.10 -13.95
N GLN A 172 4.85 -23.92 -13.59
CA GLN A 172 5.80 -24.56 -14.51
C GLN A 172 5.95 -26.05 -14.23
N ASP A 173 6.74 -26.74 -15.07
CA ASP A 173 7.12 -28.12 -14.84
C ASP A 173 7.95 -28.25 -13.55
N GLY A 174 7.58 -29.19 -12.68
CA GLY A 174 8.29 -29.41 -11.42
C GLY A 174 9.71 -29.97 -11.57
N THR A 175 10.16 -30.25 -12.81
CA THR A 175 11.56 -30.59 -13.13
C THR A 175 12.36 -29.41 -13.66
N ASP A 176 11.73 -28.26 -13.88
CA ASP A 176 12.43 -27.05 -14.34
C ASP A 176 13.39 -26.56 -13.24
N PRO A 177 14.68 -26.39 -13.54
CA PRO A 177 15.68 -25.97 -12.55
C PRO A 177 15.53 -24.50 -12.11
N THR A 178 14.62 -23.73 -12.71
CA THR A 178 14.43 -22.31 -12.43
C THR A 178 13.24 -22.02 -11.50
N ILE A 179 12.49 -23.06 -11.10
CA ILE A 179 11.37 -22.89 -10.16
C ILE A 179 11.89 -22.60 -8.74
N ASP A 180 11.16 -21.77 -8.01
CA ASP A 180 11.48 -21.47 -6.60
C ASP A 180 11.09 -22.64 -5.69
N PHE A 181 9.99 -23.31 -6.01
CA PHE A 181 9.58 -24.54 -5.33
C PHE A 181 8.72 -25.43 -6.21
N ARG A 182 8.70 -26.71 -5.86
CA ARG A 182 7.67 -27.63 -6.37
C ARG A 182 6.81 -28.17 -5.24
N MET A 183 5.63 -28.66 -5.62
CA MET A 183 4.74 -29.39 -4.71
C MET A 183 5.05 -30.87 -4.79
N TYR A 184 5.49 -31.46 -3.69
CA TYR A 184 5.74 -32.90 -3.58
C TYR A 184 4.55 -33.60 -2.92
N VAL A 185 4.16 -34.75 -3.47
CA VAL A 185 3.14 -35.62 -2.87
C VAL A 185 3.85 -36.74 -2.10
N ASP A 186 3.58 -36.86 -0.82
CA ASP A 186 4.04 -38.02 -0.04
C ASP A 186 3.27 -39.26 -0.49
N PRO A 187 3.95 -40.30 -0.98
CA PRO A 187 3.26 -41.51 -1.47
C PRO A 187 2.64 -42.34 -0.34
N GLY A 188 3.00 -42.12 0.91
CA GLY A 188 2.49 -42.88 2.05
C GLY A 188 1.10 -42.41 2.51
N ASP A 189 0.83 -41.13 2.48
CA ASP A 189 -0.42 -40.54 3.01
C ASP A 189 -1.08 -39.51 2.09
N SER A 190 -0.46 -39.22 0.95
CA SER A 190 -0.91 -38.20 -0.03
C SER A 190 -0.94 -36.78 0.52
N THR A 191 -0.13 -36.48 1.52
CA THR A 191 0.08 -35.10 1.96
C THR A 191 0.94 -34.34 0.95
N LEU A 192 0.74 -33.03 0.88
CA LEU A 192 1.47 -32.15 -0.04
C LEU A 192 2.48 -31.28 0.71
N TRP A 193 3.67 -31.17 0.14
CA TRP A 193 4.81 -30.51 0.73
C TRP A 193 5.43 -29.51 -0.23
N PHE A 194 5.76 -28.33 0.26
CA PHE A 194 6.63 -27.37 -0.43
C PHE A 194 8.07 -27.89 -0.40
N VAL A 195 8.71 -27.96 -1.55
CA VAL A 195 10.11 -28.35 -1.70
C VAL A 195 10.85 -27.19 -2.40
N PRO A 196 11.75 -26.46 -1.72
CA PRO A 196 12.60 -25.47 -2.38
C PRO A 196 13.53 -26.17 -3.38
N GLU A 197 13.60 -25.68 -4.61
CA GLU A 197 14.32 -26.35 -5.69
C GLU A 197 15.61 -25.62 -6.08
N PHE A 198 15.60 -24.29 -6.17
CA PHE A 198 16.79 -23.56 -6.57
C PHE A 198 17.87 -23.52 -5.48
N SER A 199 19.15 -23.44 -5.89
CA SER A 199 20.30 -23.48 -4.98
C SER A 199 20.47 -22.20 -4.17
N GLY A 200 19.71 -21.92 -3.23
CA GLY A 200 19.72 -20.70 -2.39
C GLY A 200 18.35 -20.45 -1.82
N ASP A 201 17.35 -21.06 -2.45
CA ASP A 201 15.98 -20.92 -2.01
C ASP A 201 15.75 -21.65 -0.70
N SER A 202 14.90 -21.07 0.08
CA SER A 202 14.53 -21.57 1.40
C SER A 202 13.18 -21.03 1.81
N LEU A 203 12.52 -21.71 2.73
CA LEU A 203 11.21 -21.32 3.20
C LEU A 203 11.09 -21.46 4.70
N GLN A 204 10.07 -20.87 5.27
CA GLN A 204 9.65 -21.11 6.64
C GLN A 204 8.15 -20.92 6.80
N LEU A 205 7.58 -21.54 7.82
CA LEU A 205 6.24 -21.20 8.28
C LEU A 205 6.23 -19.79 8.86
N TYR A 206 5.30 -18.94 8.42
CA TYR A 206 5.25 -17.55 8.87
C TYR A 206 4.94 -17.46 10.38
N GLN A 207 3.95 -18.25 10.84
CA GLN A 207 3.62 -18.41 12.25
C GLN A 207 2.92 -19.76 12.49
N ASN A 208 2.91 -20.21 13.75
CA ASN A 208 2.36 -21.52 14.11
C ASN A 208 0.83 -21.56 14.25
N THR A 209 0.13 -20.58 13.66
CA THR A 209 -1.34 -20.49 13.64
C THR A 209 -1.82 -20.07 12.28
N PRO A 210 -3.05 -20.45 11.88
CA PRO A 210 -3.64 -19.97 10.64
C PRO A 210 -3.71 -18.42 10.61
N ILE A 211 -3.55 -17.86 9.42
CA ILE A 211 -3.66 -16.43 9.14
C ILE A 211 -4.98 -16.13 8.42
N ALA A 212 -5.52 -14.92 8.61
CA ALA A 212 -6.80 -14.53 8.03
C ALA A 212 -6.76 -14.51 6.50
N ASP A 213 -5.75 -13.84 5.97
CA ASP A 213 -5.50 -13.74 4.53
C ASP A 213 -4.00 -13.49 4.25
N LEU A 214 -3.63 -13.31 2.98
CA LEU A 214 -2.25 -13.06 2.57
C LEU A 214 -1.70 -11.74 3.16
N THR A 215 -2.53 -10.73 3.40
CA THR A 215 -2.10 -9.43 3.95
C THR A 215 -1.67 -9.53 5.42
N SER A 216 -1.92 -10.68 6.07
CA SER A 216 -1.37 -10.96 7.41
C SER A 216 0.15 -11.21 7.40
N ILE A 217 0.74 -11.48 6.22
CA ILE A 217 2.19 -11.63 6.05
C ILE A 217 2.76 -10.24 5.76
N ASP A 218 3.17 -9.52 6.80
CA ASP A 218 3.62 -8.14 6.72
C ASP A 218 5.11 -8.00 6.39
N TYR A 219 5.96 -8.79 7.01
CA TYR A 219 7.40 -8.66 6.88
C TYR A 219 8.10 -10.01 6.90
N ALA A 220 8.91 -10.28 5.88
CA ALA A 220 9.69 -11.51 5.80
C ALA A 220 10.67 -11.59 6.99
N PRO A 221 10.66 -12.67 7.79
CA PRO A 221 11.60 -12.83 8.90
C PRO A 221 13.07 -12.72 8.43
N ALA A 222 13.97 -12.24 9.30
CA ALA A 222 15.38 -12.11 8.96
C ALA A 222 16.10 -13.46 8.90
N THR A 223 15.64 -14.43 9.68
CA THR A 223 16.29 -15.74 9.91
C THR A 223 15.23 -16.81 10.09
N GLY A 224 15.65 -18.05 10.19
CA GLY A 224 14.74 -19.19 10.46
C GLY A 224 14.34 -19.96 9.20
N TYR A 225 14.87 -19.60 8.04
CA TYR A 225 14.61 -20.32 6.79
C TYR A 225 15.32 -21.67 6.76
N THR A 226 14.62 -22.66 6.20
CA THR A 226 15.15 -24.01 5.96
C THR A 226 15.03 -24.36 4.48
N ARG A 227 15.86 -25.29 4.04
CA ARG A 227 15.73 -25.97 2.73
C ARG A 227 15.01 -27.32 2.85
N ASP A 228 14.64 -27.71 4.07
CA ASP A 228 13.82 -28.87 4.27
C ASP A 228 12.39 -28.65 3.75
N THR A 229 11.70 -29.72 3.48
CA THR A 229 10.31 -29.67 3.06
C THR A 229 9.40 -29.22 4.20
N ILE A 230 8.40 -28.39 3.89
CA ILE A 230 7.36 -28.02 4.84
C ILE A 230 5.98 -28.41 4.28
N GLN A 231 5.16 -29.05 5.10
CA GLN A 231 3.83 -29.49 4.69
C GLN A 231 2.92 -28.29 4.37
N ALA A 232 2.19 -28.38 3.26
CA ALA A 232 1.16 -27.39 2.91
C ALA A 232 -0.11 -27.66 3.74
N VAL A 233 -0.48 -26.69 4.59
CA VAL A 233 -1.63 -26.79 5.49
C VAL A 233 -2.61 -25.66 5.20
N PRO A 234 -3.91 -25.94 4.99
CA PRO A 234 -4.90 -24.90 4.72
C PRO A 234 -4.97 -23.86 5.83
N GLY A 235 -5.05 -22.58 5.45
CA GLY A 235 -5.10 -21.45 6.35
C GLY A 235 -3.75 -20.94 6.85
N TYR A 236 -2.65 -21.67 6.62
CA TYR A 236 -1.32 -21.27 7.08
C TYR A 236 -0.61 -20.39 6.06
N GLY A 237 0.25 -19.51 6.57
CA GLY A 237 1.15 -18.65 5.81
C GLY A 237 2.57 -19.19 5.79
N TYR A 238 3.25 -19.02 4.66
CA TYR A 238 4.64 -19.41 4.43
C TYR A 238 5.39 -18.23 3.84
N VAL A 239 6.65 -18.10 4.18
CA VAL A 239 7.54 -17.09 3.57
C VAL A 239 8.68 -17.82 2.90
N PHE A 240 8.89 -17.47 1.63
CA PHE A 240 9.99 -17.95 0.81
C PHE A 240 11.07 -16.86 0.75
N LYS A 241 12.30 -17.30 0.76
CA LYS A 241 13.47 -16.51 0.43
C LYS A 241 14.09 -17.12 -0.81
N THR A 242 14.04 -16.40 -1.91
CA THR A 242 14.59 -16.83 -3.21
C THR A 242 15.87 -16.07 -3.49
N VAL A 243 16.80 -16.69 -4.20
CA VAL A 243 18.11 -16.11 -4.51
C VAL A 243 18.44 -16.39 -5.97
N ASP A 244 18.53 -15.34 -6.76
CA ASP A 244 18.89 -15.40 -8.16
C ASP A 244 20.03 -14.42 -8.51
N ALA A 245 20.25 -14.17 -9.80
CA ALA A 245 21.28 -13.25 -10.28
C ALA A 245 21.02 -11.78 -9.91
N SER A 246 19.78 -11.40 -9.72
CA SER A 246 19.34 -10.04 -9.33
C SER A 246 19.44 -9.80 -7.83
N GLY A 247 19.50 -10.86 -7.02
CA GLY A 247 19.69 -10.74 -5.58
C GLY A 247 18.87 -11.72 -4.75
N THR A 248 18.45 -11.24 -3.58
CA THR A 248 17.58 -11.97 -2.67
C THR A 248 16.19 -11.33 -2.69
N HIS A 249 15.17 -12.13 -2.96
CA HIS A 249 13.78 -11.72 -2.96
C HIS A 249 12.98 -12.48 -1.92
N TYR A 250 11.82 -11.96 -1.57
CA TYR A 250 10.95 -12.59 -0.57
C TYR A 250 9.54 -12.73 -1.14
N GLY A 251 8.98 -13.95 -1.00
CA GLY A 251 7.61 -14.26 -1.38
C GLY A 251 6.78 -14.69 -0.18
N GLY A 252 5.51 -14.31 -0.17
CA GLY A 252 4.53 -14.80 0.79
C GLY A 252 3.55 -15.76 0.10
N VAL A 253 3.19 -16.83 0.77
CA VAL A 253 2.16 -17.77 0.33
C VAL A 253 1.18 -18.01 1.46
N ARG A 254 -0.13 -17.95 1.17
CA ARG A 254 -1.18 -18.42 2.06
C ARG A 254 -1.92 -19.57 1.40
N VAL A 255 -1.87 -20.74 1.99
CA VAL A 255 -2.59 -21.91 1.49
C VAL A 255 -4.08 -21.75 1.76
N THR A 256 -4.91 -21.81 0.71
CA THR A 256 -6.37 -21.68 0.81
C THR A 256 -7.06 -23.03 0.80
N ALA A 257 -6.55 -23.99 0.01
CA ALA A 257 -7.09 -25.35 -0.05
C ALA A 257 -5.99 -26.36 -0.37
N VAL A 258 -6.14 -27.57 0.14
CA VAL A 258 -5.27 -28.71 -0.16
C VAL A 258 -6.15 -29.91 -0.53
N SER A 259 -5.85 -30.55 -1.63
CA SER A 259 -6.39 -31.86 -2.01
C SER A 259 -5.31 -32.96 -1.87
N ARG A 260 -5.55 -34.14 -2.34
CA ARG A 260 -4.53 -35.21 -2.44
C ARG A 260 -3.58 -35.02 -3.63
N GLN A 261 -3.89 -34.14 -4.56
CA GLN A 261 -3.19 -33.98 -5.83
C GLN A 261 -2.73 -32.57 -6.13
N TYR A 262 -3.30 -31.56 -5.49
CA TYR A 262 -2.98 -30.17 -5.74
C TYR A 262 -3.18 -29.30 -4.49
N VAL A 263 -2.53 -28.16 -4.51
CA VAL A 263 -2.69 -27.08 -3.55
C VAL A 263 -3.26 -25.86 -4.28
N ILE A 264 -4.13 -25.11 -3.60
CA ILE A 264 -4.54 -23.76 -4.03
C ILE A 264 -4.03 -22.78 -2.98
N PHE A 265 -3.40 -21.70 -3.44
CA PHE A 265 -2.85 -20.68 -2.55
C PHE A 265 -2.96 -19.26 -3.15
N ASP A 266 -2.91 -18.29 -2.26
CA ASP A 266 -2.65 -16.90 -2.57
C ASP A 266 -1.16 -16.63 -2.42
N TRP A 267 -0.58 -15.77 -3.25
CA TRP A 267 0.83 -15.45 -3.18
C TRP A 267 1.10 -13.98 -3.41
N SER A 268 2.27 -13.52 -2.94
CA SER A 268 2.86 -12.22 -3.24
C SER A 268 4.37 -12.35 -3.31
N VAL A 269 5.04 -11.45 -4.02
CA VAL A 269 6.50 -11.39 -4.05
C VAL A 269 6.98 -9.94 -4.00
N GLN A 270 8.09 -9.70 -3.32
CA GLN A 270 8.77 -8.40 -3.35
C GLN A 270 9.89 -8.47 -4.40
N THR A 271 9.73 -7.71 -5.49
CA THR A 271 10.70 -7.64 -6.59
C THR A 271 11.85 -6.67 -6.31
N ASP A 272 11.74 -5.79 -5.31
CA ASP A 272 12.84 -4.96 -4.84
C ASP A 272 13.85 -5.82 -4.05
N GLY A 273 15.06 -5.96 -4.57
CA GLY A 273 16.09 -6.86 -4.03
C GLY A 273 16.49 -6.52 -2.60
N GLY A 274 16.45 -7.52 -1.72
CA GLY A 274 16.75 -7.37 -0.29
C GLY A 274 15.63 -6.73 0.54
N ASN A 275 14.58 -6.21 -0.07
CA ASN A 275 13.43 -5.68 0.62
C ASN A 275 12.59 -6.82 1.20
N ARG A 276 12.39 -6.81 2.52
CA ARG A 276 11.63 -7.83 3.25
C ARG A 276 10.17 -7.46 3.49
N GLU A 277 9.75 -6.32 2.99
CA GLU A 277 8.42 -5.76 3.19
C GLU A 277 7.42 -6.46 2.26
N LEU A 278 6.59 -7.30 2.82
CA LEU A 278 5.49 -7.99 2.14
C LEU A 278 4.15 -7.32 2.41
N LEU A 279 4.10 -6.50 3.46
CA LEU A 279 3.10 -5.46 3.75
C LEU A 279 3.86 -4.31 4.43
N PRO A 280 3.51 -3.03 4.22
CA PRO A 280 4.31 -1.93 4.74
C PRO A 280 4.25 -1.87 6.27
N VAL A 281 5.43 -1.76 6.86
CA VAL A 281 5.61 -1.44 8.28
C VAL A 281 6.22 -0.05 8.36
N GLN A 282 5.61 0.84 9.13
CA GLN A 282 6.17 2.17 9.37
C GLN A 282 7.60 2.06 9.90
N ARG A 283 8.58 2.48 9.11
CA ARG A 283 9.97 2.59 9.56
C ARG A 283 10.07 3.78 10.52
N ALA A 284 10.28 3.50 11.80
CA ALA A 284 10.52 4.54 12.80
C ALA A 284 11.76 5.36 12.39
N GLY A 285 11.55 6.66 12.12
CA GLY A 285 12.64 7.61 11.82
C GLY A 285 12.61 8.30 10.46
N MET A 286 11.73 7.92 9.53
CA MET A 286 11.56 8.66 8.27
C MET A 286 10.69 9.89 8.49
N THR A 287 11.32 10.98 8.91
CA THR A 287 10.70 12.30 8.82
C THR A 287 11.09 12.91 7.48
N GLY A 288 10.19 12.80 6.51
CA GLY A 288 10.31 13.59 5.29
C GLY A 288 10.38 15.08 5.67
N ARG A 289 11.45 15.77 5.31
CA ARG A 289 11.48 17.23 5.37
C ARG A 289 10.50 17.75 4.33
N VAL A 290 9.27 17.95 4.73
CA VAL A 290 8.35 18.78 3.95
C VAL A 290 8.85 20.20 4.07
N ALA A 291 9.50 20.71 3.04
CA ALA A 291 9.69 22.14 2.90
C ALA A 291 8.29 22.76 2.81
N ALA A 292 7.90 23.54 3.80
CA ALA A 292 6.68 24.33 3.74
C ALA A 292 6.79 25.24 2.52
N GLY A 293 6.14 24.81 1.43
CA GLY A 293 5.98 25.62 0.23
C GLY A 293 5.06 26.77 0.55
N SER A 294 5.66 27.92 0.84
CA SER A 294 4.97 29.20 0.78
C SER A 294 4.53 29.46 -0.66
N ARG A 295 3.24 29.42 -0.94
CA ARG A 295 2.61 30.19 -2.01
C ARG A 295 1.25 30.70 -1.57
#